data_a55a1b1418ef9c1550234e87f0fa0de3
#
_entry.id   a55a1b1418ef9c1550234e87f0fa0de3
#
_cell.length_a   1.000
_cell.length_b   1.000
_cell.length_c   1.000
_cell.angle_alpha   90.00
_cell.angle_beta   90.00
_cell.angle_gamma   90.00
#
_symmetry.space_group_name_H-M   'P 1'
#
loop_
_entity.id
_entity.type
_entity.pdbx_description
1 polymer ?
#
loop_
_entity_poly.entity_id
_entity_poly.type
_entity_poly.pdbx_seq_one_letter_code
_entity_poly.pdbx_strand_id
1 'polypeptide(L)'
;MSKRSIIRKRTVCFACAALLLVGVLLAWILWPRAAAQTRAQAYRDGLDTYRYDLVFRPEQSTLAVTLTLDYTNRTGDTLQELVLRTWAGAYADEETSPAAIEEVYDACYPNGFSPGGIRLEGVWWNDQVVQASFADAAQTVLHVPVGSLAPGVSGRLLLRCELTVPRCAHRFGTDGAVWQFGNALPILSVWENGAWRTDAYCAVGDPFISDCSNYEVTLVAPAGYVCAASAKPSVKTMADGRMRYTMQGNAMRDFAFALSASWQTAQKSVNGVTVTAYAGDQKAAGRAAGYAAEALKTYARLYGAYAYDQLTVCEVDFPLGGMEYPGLIFIGRDWMAESQADSLELMMAHETAHQWFYALVGSDQVTDAWQDEALCEYAMLRYAREKYGANAYENLRILRVDAPMREKINQTVTPGSPISYFGSLQTYATVVYGRGAALPLALDEMTGGQMDKLLHEYCDAFAFKRASRADFEQFFTDRSGLDITPLMRDYLDTYGY
;
A
#
# COMPACT_ATOMS: atom_id res chain seq x y z
N MET A 1 -4.38 -26.35 73.77
CA MET A 1 -4.93 -25.51 72.71
C MET A 1 -6.11 -26.22 72.07
N SER A 2 -7.29 -25.61 72.08
CA SER A 2 -8.57 -26.22 71.68
C SER A 2 -8.62 -26.43 70.16
N LYS A 3 -9.14 -27.57 69.65
CA LYS A 3 -9.36 -27.89 68.24
C LYS A 3 -10.06 -26.73 67.48
N ARG A 4 -10.88 -25.95 68.15
CA ARG A 4 -11.55 -24.74 67.54
C ARG A 4 -10.57 -23.61 67.15
N SER A 5 -9.43 -23.43 67.86
CA SER A 5 -8.42 -22.40 67.57
C SER A 5 -7.59 -22.76 66.29
N ILE A 6 -7.33 -24.04 66.05
CA ILE A 6 -6.59 -24.53 64.88
C ILE A 6 -7.43 -24.45 63.60
N ILE A 7 -8.75 -24.75 63.69
CA ILE A 7 -9.66 -24.63 62.55
C ILE A 7 -9.81 -23.18 62.15
N ARG A 8 -10.02 -22.24 63.09
CA ARG A 8 -10.11 -20.79 62.77
C ARG A 8 -8.84 -20.24 62.11
N LYS A 9 -7.66 -20.64 62.58
CA LYS A 9 -6.38 -20.23 61.97
C LYS A 9 -6.23 -20.76 60.53
N ARG A 10 -6.62 -22.02 60.29
CA ARG A 10 -6.60 -22.60 58.92
C ARG A 10 -7.60 -21.90 57.97
N THR A 11 -8.81 -21.59 58.43
CA THR A 11 -9.83 -20.89 57.61
C THR A 11 -9.38 -19.48 57.28
N VAL A 12 -8.75 -18.75 58.19
CA VAL A 12 -8.19 -17.41 57.94
C VAL A 12 -7.01 -17.49 56.96
N CYS A 13 -6.12 -18.47 57.08
CA CYS A 13 -5.02 -18.65 56.10
C CYS A 13 -5.53 -19.00 54.71
N PHE A 14 -6.56 -19.84 54.57
CA PHE A 14 -7.16 -20.13 53.26
C PHE A 14 -7.87 -18.92 52.65
N ALA A 15 -8.56 -18.11 53.45
CA ALA A 15 -9.20 -16.89 52.95
C ALA A 15 -8.16 -15.84 52.50
N CYS A 16 -7.08 -15.66 53.26
CA CYS A 16 -5.98 -14.76 52.85
C CYS A 16 -5.25 -15.26 51.60
N ALA A 17 -5.03 -16.57 51.44
CA ALA A 17 -4.42 -17.15 50.24
C ALA A 17 -5.33 -16.99 48.99
N ALA A 18 -6.66 -17.17 49.16
CA ALA A 18 -7.63 -16.95 48.11
C ALA A 18 -7.70 -15.48 47.66
N LEU A 19 -7.69 -14.53 48.62
CA LEU A 19 -7.66 -13.09 48.33
C LEU A 19 -6.36 -12.64 47.65
N LEU A 20 -5.22 -13.22 48.01
CA LEU A 20 -3.94 -12.98 47.34
C LEU A 20 -3.96 -13.52 45.91
N LEU A 21 -4.51 -14.72 45.71
CA LEU A 21 -4.65 -15.29 44.33
C LEU A 21 -5.58 -14.44 43.48
N VAL A 22 -6.70 -14.00 43.99
CA VAL A 22 -7.63 -13.08 43.29
C VAL A 22 -6.96 -11.73 43.03
N GLY A 23 -6.19 -11.19 43.96
CA GLY A 23 -5.43 -9.96 43.78
C GLY A 23 -4.34 -10.10 42.69
N VAL A 24 -3.62 -11.22 42.66
CA VAL A 24 -2.62 -11.53 41.61
C VAL A 24 -3.30 -11.71 40.27
N LEU A 25 -4.45 -12.41 40.20
CA LEU A 25 -5.21 -12.58 38.97
C LEU A 25 -5.75 -11.25 38.43
N LEU A 26 -6.31 -10.41 39.33
CA LEU A 26 -6.78 -9.07 38.96
C LEU A 26 -5.60 -8.17 38.54
N ALA A 27 -4.47 -8.22 39.23
CA ALA A 27 -3.28 -7.50 38.82
C ALA A 27 -2.75 -8.00 37.44
N TRP A 28 -2.84 -9.29 37.19
CA TRP A 28 -2.44 -9.87 35.88
C TRP A 28 -3.43 -9.52 34.75
N ILE A 29 -4.74 -9.41 35.05
CA ILE A 29 -5.80 -9.00 34.13
C ILE A 29 -5.78 -7.48 33.91
N LEU A 30 -5.52 -6.70 34.95
CA LEU A 30 -5.52 -5.23 34.92
C LEU A 30 -4.16 -4.62 34.63
N TRP A 31 -3.08 -5.44 34.62
CA TRP A 31 -1.76 -4.94 34.20
C TRP A 31 -1.83 -4.53 32.73
N PRO A 32 -1.56 -3.26 32.42
CA PRO A 32 -1.53 -2.84 31.03
C PRO A 32 -0.44 -3.65 30.31
N ARG A 33 -0.85 -4.66 29.56
CA ARG A 33 0.05 -5.33 28.65
C ARG A 33 0.46 -4.25 27.64
N ALA A 34 1.74 -3.91 27.60
CA ALA A 34 2.26 -3.12 26.49
C ALA A 34 1.77 -3.82 25.21
N ALA A 35 1.08 -3.07 24.35
CA ALA A 35 0.64 -3.61 23.08
C ALA A 35 1.86 -4.22 22.40
N ALA A 36 1.73 -5.43 21.88
CA ALA A 36 2.83 -6.07 21.16
C ALA A 36 3.22 -5.15 19.99
N GLN A 37 4.52 -4.87 19.87
CA GLN A 37 5.05 -4.06 18.78
C GLN A 37 4.73 -4.73 17.44
N THR A 38 4.24 -3.98 16.45
CA THR A 38 4.01 -4.53 15.10
C THR A 38 5.33 -4.83 14.40
N ARG A 39 5.29 -5.63 13.32
CA ARG A 39 6.47 -5.91 12.48
C ARG A 39 7.08 -4.61 11.95
N ALA A 40 6.26 -3.68 11.48
CA ALA A 40 6.69 -2.38 10.98
C ALA A 40 7.35 -1.52 12.06
N GLN A 41 6.77 -1.47 13.27
CA GLN A 41 7.39 -0.77 14.40
C GLN A 41 8.73 -1.37 14.83
N ALA A 42 8.88 -2.69 14.71
CA ALA A 42 10.13 -3.36 15.01
C ALA A 42 11.23 -3.10 13.96
N TYR A 43 10.83 -2.83 12.72
CA TYR A 43 11.76 -2.62 11.60
C TYR A 43 12.14 -1.15 11.36
N ARG A 44 11.48 -0.20 11.99
CA ARG A 44 11.59 1.24 11.71
C ARG A 44 13.00 1.83 11.91
N ASP A 45 13.82 1.23 12.78
CA ASP A 45 15.11 1.79 13.14
C ASP A 45 16.09 1.71 11.96
N GLY A 46 16.76 2.81 11.67
CA GLY A 46 17.69 2.93 10.55
C GLY A 46 17.06 3.30 9.19
N LEU A 47 15.72 3.41 9.11
CA LEU A 47 15.04 3.93 7.92
C LEU A 47 15.04 5.47 7.91
N ASP A 48 15.01 6.05 6.72
CA ASP A 48 14.80 7.48 6.54
C ASP A 48 13.41 7.88 7.04
N THR A 49 13.25 9.12 7.48
CA THR A 49 12.00 9.63 8.00
C THR A 49 11.54 10.85 7.21
N TYR A 50 10.38 10.70 6.56
CA TYR A 50 9.66 11.79 5.92
C TYR A 50 8.76 12.47 6.94
N ARG A 51 8.92 13.77 7.14
CA ARG A 51 8.00 14.61 7.93
C ARG A 51 7.26 15.53 6.99
N TYR A 52 5.94 15.33 6.90
CA TYR A 52 5.07 16.18 6.11
C TYR A 52 4.21 17.05 7.00
N ASP A 53 4.28 18.38 6.77
CA ASP A 53 3.28 19.33 7.24
C ASP A 53 2.41 19.76 6.07
N LEU A 54 1.13 19.37 6.12
CA LEU A 54 0.17 19.50 5.04
C LEU A 54 -0.95 20.46 5.43
N VAL A 55 -1.35 21.36 4.51
CA VAL A 55 -2.51 22.24 4.69
C VAL A 55 -3.44 22.10 3.50
N PHE A 56 -4.60 21.49 3.73
CA PHE A 56 -5.63 21.29 2.72
C PHE A 56 -6.55 22.53 2.60
N ARG A 57 -6.75 23.00 1.37
CA ARG A 57 -7.57 24.18 1.03
C ARG A 57 -8.55 23.82 -0.09
N PRO A 58 -9.71 23.22 0.25
CA PRO A 58 -10.68 22.75 -0.77
C PRO A 58 -11.22 23.87 -1.65
N GLU A 59 -11.39 25.07 -1.11
CA GLU A 59 -11.90 26.22 -1.87
C GLU A 59 -10.94 26.67 -2.98
N GLN A 60 -9.66 26.35 -2.85
CA GLN A 60 -8.62 26.65 -3.83
C GLN A 60 -8.23 25.41 -4.63
N SER A 61 -8.79 24.26 -4.30
CA SER A 61 -8.38 22.94 -4.82
C SER A 61 -6.87 22.71 -4.65
N THR A 62 -6.29 23.07 -3.49
CA THR A 62 -4.86 22.94 -3.26
C THR A 62 -4.51 22.21 -1.95
N LEU A 63 -3.32 21.60 -1.97
CA LEU A 63 -2.63 21.08 -0.80
C LEU A 63 -1.24 21.74 -0.71
N ALA A 64 -1.03 22.55 0.31
CA ALA A 64 0.33 23.02 0.60
C ALA A 64 1.11 21.92 1.32
N VAL A 65 2.32 21.65 0.85
CA VAL A 65 3.20 20.59 1.33
C VAL A 65 4.52 21.18 1.80
N THR A 66 4.88 20.88 3.05
CA THR A 66 6.25 21.06 3.54
C THR A 66 6.79 19.68 3.88
N LEU A 67 7.80 19.24 3.14
CA LEU A 67 8.55 18.00 3.41
C LEU A 67 9.85 18.33 4.09
N THR A 68 10.12 17.69 5.22
CA THR A 68 11.46 17.56 5.82
C THR A 68 11.89 16.10 5.77
N LEU A 69 13.03 15.82 5.12
CA LEU A 69 13.59 14.48 5.02
C LEU A 69 15.01 14.50 5.62
N ASP A 70 15.19 13.73 6.70
CA ASP A 70 16.52 13.41 7.23
C ASP A 70 17.03 12.17 6.47
N TYR A 71 17.92 12.39 5.53
CA TYR A 71 18.45 11.36 4.63
C TYR A 71 19.87 10.97 5.03
N THR A 72 20.15 9.67 5.00
CA THR A 72 21.51 9.13 5.14
C THR A 72 21.88 8.37 3.87
N ASN A 73 23.00 8.73 3.25
CA ASN A 73 23.48 8.00 2.07
C ASN A 73 23.90 6.57 2.47
N ARG A 74 23.05 5.60 2.17
CA ARG A 74 23.31 4.16 2.41
C ARG A 74 23.75 3.44 1.13
N THR A 75 23.97 4.20 0.03
CA THR A 75 24.53 3.65 -1.20
C THR A 75 26.03 3.43 -1.06
N GLY A 76 26.62 2.63 -1.93
CA GLY A 76 28.08 2.48 -2.00
C GLY A 76 28.79 3.67 -2.68
N ASP A 77 28.03 4.63 -3.22
CA ASP A 77 28.51 5.68 -4.09
C ASP A 77 28.43 7.06 -3.43
N THR A 78 29.27 8.01 -3.86
CA THR A 78 29.14 9.41 -3.48
C THR A 78 28.08 10.09 -4.34
N LEU A 79 26.99 10.54 -3.72
CA LEU A 79 25.88 11.19 -4.41
C LEU A 79 26.17 12.69 -4.60
N GLN A 80 25.87 13.20 -5.81
CA GLN A 80 25.93 14.62 -6.12
C GLN A 80 24.56 15.29 -6.00
N GLU A 81 23.49 14.50 -6.06
CA GLU A 81 22.12 14.95 -6.01
C GLU A 81 21.23 13.88 -5.35
N LEU A 82 20.09 14.31 -4.84
CA LEU A 82 18.95 13.46 -4.56
C LEU A 82 17.94 13.62 -5.70
N VAL A 83 17.25 12.54 -6.05
CA VAL A 83 16.15 12.59 -7.02
C VAL A 83 14.85 12.23 -6.31
N LEU A 84 13.85 13.11 -6.41
CA LEU A 84 12.53 12.87 -5.86
C LEU A 84 11.54 12.56 -6.99
N ARG A 85 10.61 11.67 -6.69
CA ARG A 85 9.43 11.42 -7.52
C ARG A 85 8.32 12.37 -7.09
N THR A 86 7.76 13.06 -8.07
CA THR A 86 6.73 14.11 -7.89
C THR A 86 5.55 13.84 -8.82
N TRP A 87 4.95 12.66 -8.65
CA TRP A 87 3.95 12.11 -9.57
C TRP A 87 2.74 13.00 -9.81
N ALA A 88 2.38 13.89 -8.84
CA ALA A 88 1.32 14.88 -9.02
C ALA A 88 1.59 15.82 -10.21
N GLY A 89 2.85 16.01 -10.61
CA GLY A 89 3.25 16.83 -11.76
C GLY A 89 2.61 16.36 -13.07
N ALA A 90 2.48 15.04 -13.25
CA ALA A 90 1.94 14.47 -14.49
C ALA A 90 0.51 14.93 -14.83
N TYR A 91 -0.25 15.41 -13.85
CA TYR A 91 -1.62 15.90 -14.06
C TYR A 91 -1.68 17.37 -14.52
N ALA A 92 -0.55 18.01 -14.77
CA ALA A 92 -0.52 19.43 -15.18
C ALA A 92 -0.94 19.63 -16.64
N ASP A 93 -0.74 18.64 -17.49
CA ASP A 93 -1.04 18.67 -18.91
C ASP A 93 -1.78 17.40 -19.32
N GLU A 94 -2.72 17.54 -20.27
CA GLU A 94 -3.51 16.42 -20.78
C GLU A 94 -2.61 15.35 -21.46
N GLU A 95 -1.55 15.77 -22.15
CA GLU A 95 -0.62 14.86 -22.83
C GLU A 95 0.22 14.03 -21.86
N THR A 96 0.43 14.51 -20.62
CA THR A 96 1.21 13.83 -19.61
C THR A 96 0.36 13.14 -18.54
N SER A 97 -0.95 13.43 -18.52
CA SER A 97 -1.83 12.87 -17.50
C SER A 97 -2.04 11.36 -17.66
N PRO A 98 -1.76 10.57 -16.61
CA PRO A 98 -1.99 9.12 -16.65
C PRO A 98 -3.47 8.75 -16.74
N ALA A 99 -4.37 9.69 -16.47
CA ALA A 99 -5.83 9.53 -16.53
C ALA A 99 -6.40 9.91 -17.92
N ALA A 100 -5.59 10.46 -18.82
CA ALA A 100 -6.02 10.95 -20.15
C ALA A 100 -5.79 9.91 -21.27
N ILE A 101 -5.85 8.62 -20.96
CA ILE A 101 -5.81 7.57 -21.97
C ILE A 101 -7.23 7.26 -22.50
N GLU A 102 -7.33 6.94 -23.80
CA GLU A 102 -8.61 6.77 -24.52
C GLU A 102 -9.58 5.81 -23.80
N GLU A 103 -9.08 4.70 -23.24
CA GLU A 103 -9.90 3.67 -22.60
C GLU A 103 -10.69 4.17 -21.39
N VAL A 104 -10.17 5.16 -20.67
CA VAL A 104 -10.77 5.63 -19.39
C VAL A 104 -10.96 7.15 -19.31
N TYR A 105 -10.67 7.89 -20.39
CA TYR A 105 -10.72 9.36 -20.39
C TYR A 105 -12.07 9.90 -19.90
N ASP A 106 -13.17 9.44 -20.47
CA ASP A 106 -14.51 9.94 -20.12
C ASP A 106 -14.90 9.58 -18.69
N ALA A 107 -14.38 8.46 -18.16
CA ALA A 107 -14.61 8.07 -16.78
C ALA A 107 -13.75 8.88 -15.80
N CYS A 108 -12.51 9.16 -16.16
CA CYS A 108 -11.59 9.94 -15.32
C CYS A 108 -11.83 11.45 -15.40
N TYR A 109 -12.24 11.94 -16.56
CA TYR A 109 -12.51 13.36 -16.83
C TYR A 109 -13.94 13.60 -17.35
N PRO A 110 -15.00 13.31 -16.57
CA PRO A 110 -16.38 13.36 -17.04
C PRO A 110 -16.85 14.77 -17.45
N ASN A 111 -16.09 15.79 -17.10
CA ASN A 111 -16.35 17.20 -17.47
C ASN A 111 -15.24 17.79 -18.38
N GLY A 112 -14.44 16.93 -19.02
CA GLY A 112 -13.26 17.31 -19.78
C GLY A 112 -12.03 17.52 -18.89
N PHE A 113 -10.85 17.65 -19.52
CA PHE A 113 -9.58 17.77 -18.82
C PHE A 113 -9.60 18.92 -17.79
N SER A 114 -9.08 18.62 -16.60
CA SER A 114 -8.89 19.57 -15.52
C SER A 114 -7.44 19.50 -15.04
N PRO A 115 -6.64 20.57 -15.20
CA PRO A 115 -5.24 20.52 -14.83
C PRO A 115 -5.05 20.45 -13.31
N GLY A 116 -4.12 19.59 -12.91
CA GLY A 116 -3.54 19.50 -11.57
C GLY A 116 -2.08 19.91 -11.57
N GLY A 117 -1.27 19.32 -10.69
CA GLY A 117 0.19 19.45 -10.77
C GLY A 117 0.86 19.90 -9.49
N ILE A 118 2.15 20.20 -9.61
CA ILE A 118 3.03 20.62 -8.53
C ILE A 118 3.71 21.94 -8.86
N ARG A 119 3.74 22.87 -7.90
CA ARG A 119 4.48 24.13 -7.99
C ARG A 119 5.49 24.20 -6.85
N LEU A 120 6.76 24.23 -7.16
CA LEU A 120 7.82 24.41 -6.16
C LEU A 120 7.81 25.83 -5.61
N GLU A 121 7.94 25.96 -4.29
CA GLU A 121 8.09 27.25 -3.58
C GLU A 121 9.54 27.46 -3.11
N GLY A 122 10.26 26.36 -2.82
CA GLY A 122 11.66 26.39 -2.46
C GLY A 122 12.19 25.04 -2.03
N VAL A 123 13.51 24.88 -2.20
CA VAL A 123 14.24 23.68 -1.80
C VAL A 123 15.52 24.08 -1.06
N TRP A 124 15.78 23.42 0.06
CA TRP A 124 16.97 23.65 0.88
C TRP A 124 17.64 22.31 1.19
N TRP A 125 18.95 22.30 1.12
CA TRP A 125 19.79 21.22 1.61
C TRP A 125 20.70 21.72 2.73
N ASN A 126 20.59 21.12 3.93
CA ASN A 126 21.31 21.56 5.13
C ASN A 126 21.15 23.08 5.38
N ASP A 127 19.91 23.57 5.33
CA ASP A 127 19.50 24.97 5.52
C ASP A 127 20.02 25.95 4.43
N GLN A 128 20.68 25.46 3.39
CA GLN A 128 21.12 26.27 2.25
C GLN A 128 20.13 26.12 1.09
N VAL A 129 19.72 27.24 0.48
CA VAL A 129 18.88 27.23 -0.73
C VAL A 129 19.63 26.52 -1.85
N VAL A 130 18.99 25.55 -2.50
CA VAL A 130 19.51 24.86 -3.67
C VAL A 130 18.60 25.04 -4.88
N GLN A 131 19.19 25.06 -6.07
CA GLN A 131 18.46 25.16 -7.34
C GLN A 131 18.06 23.76 -7.77
N ALA A 132 16.87 23.32 -7.35
CA ALA A 132 16.28 22.09 -7.85
C ALA A 132 15.60 22.33 -9.21
N SER A 133 15.56 21.30 -10.04
CA SER A 133 14.96 21.38 -11.39
C SER A 133 14.26 20.09 -11.76
N PHE A 134 13.15 20.18 -12.48
CA PHE A 134 12.50 19.02 -13.09
C PHE A 134 13.29 18.56 -14.31
N ALA A 135 13.44 17.26 -14.45
CA ALA A 135 14.13 16.63 -15.57
C ALA A 135 13.21 16.35 -16.78
N ASP A 136 11.91 16.28 -16.53
CA ASP A 136 10.88 15.90 -17.50
C ASP A 136 9.78 16.95 -17.64
N ALA A 137 9.10 16.96 -18.77
CA ALA A 137 7.98 17.87 -19.03
C ALA A 137 6.78 17.58 -18.10
N ALA A 138 6.61 16.32 -17.71
CA ALA A 138 5.57 15.88 -16.79
C ALA A 138 5.84 16.27 -15.32
N GLN A 139 7.00 16.87 -15.02
CA GLN A 139 7.41 17.26 -13.65
C GLN A 139 7.34 16.11 -12.64
N THR A 140 7.63 14.89 -13.07
CA THR A 140 7.60 13.69 -12.22
C THR A 140 8.96 13.34 -11.62
N VAL A 141 10.02 13.96 -12.10
CA VAL A 141 11.40 13.74 -11.67
C VAL A 141 12.04 15.06 -11.27
N LEU A 142 12.30 15.23 -9.98
CA LEU A 142 12.90 16.45 -9.41
C LEU A 142 14.34 16.17 -8.97
N HIS A 143 15.32 16.82 -9.60
CA HIS A 143 16.72 16.78 -9.24
C HIS A 143 17.05 17.86 -8.17
N VAL A 144 17.65 17.45 -7.07
CA VAL A 144 18.03 18.31 -5.94
C VAL A 144 19.53 18.18 -5.72
N PRO A 145 20.33 19.18 -6.11
CA PRO A 145 21.79 19.17 -5.87
C PRO A 145 22.10 19.14 -4.38
N VAL A 146 22.96 18.21 -3.95
CA VAL A 146 23.41 18.08 -2.55
C VAL A 146 24.93 18.25 -2.39
N GLY A 147 25.63 18.49 -3.50
CA GLY A 147 27.09 18.54 -3.52
C GLY A 147 27.70 17.13 -3.46
N SER A 148 28.69 16.93 -2.59
CA SER A 148 29.35 15.63 -2.45
C SER A 148 28.89 14.95 -1.14
N LEU A 149 27.90 14.06 -1.24
CA LEU A 149 27.39 13.31 -0.10
C LEU A 149 27.98 11.89 -0.12
N ALA A 150 29.05 11.68 0.64
CA ALA A 150 29.74 10.39 0.70
C ALA A 150 28.88 9.30 1.39
N PRO A 151 29.16 8.00 1.17
CA PRO A 151 28.52 6.91 1.89
C PRO A 151 28.57 7.09 3.41
N GLY A 152 27.45 6.85 4.09
CA GLY A 152 27.30 7.02 5.54
C GLY A 152 27.08 8.44 6.02
N VAL A 153 27.22 9.45 5.15
CA VAL A 153 26.99 10.86 5.51
C VAL A 153 25.49 11.18 5.43
N SER A 154 25.03 11.95 6.41
CA SER A 154 23.63 12.40 6.49
C SER A 154 23.47 13.87 6.13
N GLY A 155 22.29 14.24 5.66
CA GLY A 155 21.88 15.63 5.46
C GLY A 155 20.38 15.78 5.56
N ARG A 156 19.93 17.03 5.60
CA ARG A 156 18.50 17.36 5.71
C ARG A 156 18.02 18.09 4.47
N LEU A 157 17.02 17.52 3.82
CA LEU A 157 16.24 18.16 2.76
C LEU A 157 15.01 18.82 3.37
N LEU A 158 14.78 20.09 3.03
CA LEU A 158 13.51 20.78 3.21
C LEU A 158 12.99 21.15 1.82
N LEU A 159 11.75 20.73 1.49
CA LEU A 159 11.07 21.09 0.26
C LEU A 159 9.70 21.69 0.59
N ARG A 160 9.39 22.81 -0.05
CA ARG A 160 8.04 23.41 -0.01
C ARG A 160 7.46 23.46 -1.40
N CYS A 161 6.24 22.98 -1.52
CA CYS A 161 5.48 23.02 -2.77
C CYS A 161 3.99 23.13 -2.49
N GLU A 162 3.26 23.48 -3.53
CA GLU A 162 1.80 23.43 -3.55
C GLU A 162 1.35 22.47 -4.64
N LEU A 163 0.45 21.56 -4.29
CA LEU A 163 -0.22 20.67 -5.23
C LEU A 163 -1.57 21.28 -5.61
N THR A 164 -1.84 21.39 -6.90
CA THR A 164 -3.17 21.69 -7.43
C THR A 164 -3.89 20.39 -7.69
N VAL A 165 -5.05 20.17 -7.06
CA VAL A 165 -5.82 18.93 -7.15
C VAL A 165 -6.76 19.02 -8.35
N PRO A 166 -6.61 18.16 -9.38
CA PRO A 166 -7.47 18.18 -10.56
C PRO A 166 -8.87 17.66 -10.26
N ARG A 167 -9.86 18.08 -11.03
CA ARG A 167 -11.15 17.39 -11.09
C ARG A 167 -11.01 16.15 -11.97
N CYS A 168 -10.52 15.10 -11.36
CA CYS A 168 -10.14 13.87 -12.03
C CYS A 168 -10.46 12.67 -11.12
N ALA A 169 -11.11 11.67 -11.66
CA ALA A 169 -11.38 10.38 -11.02
C ALA A 169 -10.20 9.44 -11.23
N HIS A 170 -9.12 9.66 -10.47
CA HIS A 170 -7.90 8.85 -10.56
C HIS A 170 -7.20 8.79 -9.19
N ARG A 171 -5.97 8.23 -9.09
CA ARG A 171 -5.21 8.15 -7.81
C ARG A 171 -5.07 9.50 -7.11
N PHE A 172 -4.88 10.57 -7.87
CA PHE A 172 -4.81 11.95 -7.39
C PHE A 172 -5.88 12.80 -8.07
N GLY A 173 -6.80 13.35 -7.29
CA GLY A 173 -7.89 14.16 -7.83
C GLY A 173 -9.07 14.33 -6.90
N THR A 174 -10.18 14.84 -7.43
CA THR A 174 -11.43 15.07 -6.69
C THR A 174 -12.65 15.15 -7.60
N ASP A 175 -13.80 14.68 -7.10
CA ASP A 175 -15.13 14.99 -7.63
C ASP A 175 -15.80 16.19 -6.90
N GLY A 176 -15.10 16.74 -5.90
CA GLY A 176 -15.60 17.80 -5.01
C GLY A 176 -16.18 17.29 -3.69
N ALA A 177 -16.57 16.01 -3.59
CA ALA A 177 -17.04 15.38 -2.36
C ALA A 177 -15.94 14.56 -1.69
N VAL A 178 -15.13 13.85 -2.48
CA VAL A 178 -13.96 13.11 -2.04
C VAL A 178 -12.72 13.74 -2.66
N TRP A 179 -11.66 13.84 -1.89
CA TRP A 179 -10.34 14.33 -2.27
C TRP A 179 -9.32 13.25 -2.00
N GLN A 180 -8.70 12.72 -3.04
CA GLN A 180 -7.76 11.60 -2.97
C GLN A 180 -6.34 12.02 -3.33
N PHE A 181 -5.38 11.54 -2.53
CA PHE A 181 -3.97 11.90 -2.60
C PHE A 181 -3.13 10.62 -2.62
N GLY A 182 -3.37 9.78 -3.63
CA GLY A 182 -2.57 8.61 -3.92
C GLY A 182 -1.35 8.98 -4.74
N ASN A 183 -0.16 8.54 -4.33
CA ASN A 183 1.14 8.85 -4.97
C ASN A 183 1.37 10.36 -5.19
N ALA A 184 0.72 11.23 -4.41
CA ALA A 184 0.75 12.68 -4.62
C ALA A 184 1.92 13.37 -3.91
N LEU A 185 2.39 12.82 -2.79
CA LEU A 185 3.47 13.42 -2.00
C LEU A 185 4.83 13.15 -2.65
N PRO A 186 5.75 14.15 -2.67
CA PRO A 186 7.10 13.95 -3.16
C PRO A 186 7.86 12.91 -2.33
N ILE A 187 8.37 11.84 -2.92
CA ILE A 187 9.19 10.81 -2.27
C ILE A 187 10.53 10.66 -2.96
N LEU A 188 11.55 10.17 -2.24
CA LEU A 188 12.85 9.86 -2.81
C LEU A 188 12.74 8.73 -3.83
N SER A 189 13.41 8.86 -4.95
CA SER A 189 13.55 7.78 -5.92
C SER A 189 14.44 6.67 -5.37
N VAL A 190 14.44 5.53 -6.03
CA VAL A 190 15.28 4.39 -5.69
C VAL A 190 16.65 4.53 -6.35
N TRP A 191 17.71 4.28 -5.60
CA TRP A 191 19.08 4.16 -6.10
C TRP A 191 19.40 2.70 -6.36
N GLU A 192 19.72 2.38 -7.60
CA GLU A 192 20.17 1.04 -7.95
C GLU A 192 21.07 1.07 -9.20
N ASN A 193 21.96 0.10 -9.35
CA ASN A 193 22.89 0.01 -10.46
C ASN A 193 23.74 1.26 -10.71
N GLY A 194 24.03 2.03 -9.64
CA GLY A 194 24.82 3.26 -9.72
C GLY A 194 24.07 4.50 -10.22
N ALA A 195 22.72 4.47 -10.25
CA ALA A 195 21.89 5.58 -10.70
C ALA A 195 20.56 5.68 -9.94
N TRP A 196 19.96 6.87 -9.93
CA TRP A 196 18.58 7.07 -9.50
C TRP A 196 17.62 6.56 -10.59
N ARG A 197 16.56 5.86 -10.18
CA ARG A 197 15.46 5.47 -11.07
C ARG A 197 14.65 6.71 -11.48
N THR A 198 14.41 6.84 -12.78
CA THR A 198 13.69 7.99 -13.37
C THR A 198 12.64 7.55 -14.38
N ASP A 199 12.02 6.40 -14.14
CA ASP A 199 11.00 5.83 -15.01
C ASP A 199 9.85 6.82 -15.25
N ALA A 200 9.32 6.84 -16.48
CA ALA A 200 8.16 7.67 -16.80
C ALA A 200 6.90 7.20 -16.03
N TYR A 201 5.95 8.09 -15.82
CA TYR A 201 4.64 7.71 -15.34
C TYR A 201 3.88 6.98 -16.45
N CYS A 202 3.87 5.66 -16.41
CA CYS A 202 3.05 4.85 -17.31
C CYS A 202 1.58 4.93 -16.88
N ALA A 203 0.68 5.16 -17.83
CA ALA A 203 -0.75 5.19 -17.58
C ALA A 203 -1.36 3.79 -17.38
N VAL A 204 -0.64 2.74 -17.84
CA VAL A 204 -1.00 1.34 -17.63
C VAL A 204 -0.10 0.76 -16.55
N GLY A 205 -0.69 0.10 -15.54
CA GLY A 205 0.02 -0.48 -14.41
C GLY A 205 0.39 0.54 -13.33
N ASP A 206 1.28 0.14 -12.43
CA ASP A 206 1.69 0.87 -11.23
C ASP A 206 3.18 1.18 -11.24
N PRO A 207 3.61 2.37 -11.76
CA PRO A 207 5.02 2.70 -11.92
C PRO A 207 5.69 3.20 -10.63
N PHE A 208 5.27 2.72 -9.45
CA PHE A 208 5.62 3.31 -8.15
C PHE A 208 6.62 2.49 -7.36
N ILE A 209 7.82 2.34 -7.88
CA ILE A 209 8.91 1.67 -7.16
C ILE A 209 9.45 2.56 -6.02
N SER A 210 9.54 2.01 -4.80
CA SER A 210 10.03 2.72 -3.62
C SER A 210 10.64 1.78 -2.58
N ASP A 211 11.53 2.30 -1.74
CA ASP A 211 12.01 1.64 -0.54
C ASP A 211 11.16 2.01 0.68
N CYS A 212 11.13 1.15 1.69
CA CYS A 212 10.42 1.44 2.93
C CYS A 212 11.06 2.60 3.70
N SER A 213 10.22 3.47 4.25
CA SER A 213 10.60 4.62 5.07
C SER A 213 9.62 4.83 6.21
N ASN A 214 9.97 5.70 7.15
CA ASN A 214 9.05 6.14 8.19
C ASN A 214 8.38 7.45 7.75
N TYR A 215 7.13 7.63 8.18
CA TYR A 215 6.31 8.80 7.85
C TYR A 215 5.74 9.42 9.12
N GLU A 216 6.01 10.69 9.34
CA GLU A 216 5.40 11.55 10.36
C GLU A 216 4.59 12.62 9.60
N VAL A 217 3.26 12.49 9.62
CA VAL A 217 2.39 13.37 8.81
C VAL A 217 1.48 14.17 9.71
N THR A 218 1.53 15.49 9.56
CA THR A 218 0.57 16.44 10.13
C THR A 218 -0.26 17.03 9.00
N LEU A 219 -1.59 16.86 9.06
CA LEU A 219 -2.51 17.42 8.08
C LEU A 219 -3.49 18.36 8.78
N VAL A 220 -3.61 19.58 8.28
CA VAL A 220 -4.63 20.55 8.70
C VAL A 220 -5.70 20.65 7.61
N ALA A 221 -6.95 20.39 7.98
CA ALA A 221 -8.10 20.44 7.10
C ALA A 221 -9.22 21.30 7.71
N PRO A 222 -10.17 21.83 6.92
CA PRO A 222 -11.36 22.49 7.45
C PRO A 222 -12.19 21.58 8.36
N ALA A 223 -13.06 22.18 9.18
CA ALA A 223 -14.00 21.43 10.02
C ALA A 223 -14.92 20.54 9.15
N GLY A 224 -15.29 19.38 9.69
CA GLY A 224 -16.19 18.43 9.04
C GLY A 224 -15.54 17.40 8.14
N TYR A 225 -14.32 17.63 7.63
CA TYR A 225 -13.61 16.63 6.86
C TYR A 225 -13.10 15.47 7.76
N VAL A 226 -13.25 14.25 7.26
CA VAL A 226 -12.69 13.03 7.85
C VAL A 226 -11.51 12.60 6.98
N CYS A 227 -10.43 12.14 7.61
CA CYS A 227 -9.22 11.66 6.93
C CYS A 227 -9.11 10.15 7.02
N ALA A 228 -9.08 9.48 5.87
CA ALA A 228 -8.67 8.09 5.68
C ALA A 228 -7.20 8.08 5.23
N ALA A 229 -6.31 7.31 5.87
CA ALA A 229 -4.89 7.39 5.58
C ALA A 229 -4.17 6.04 5.78
N SER A 230 -2.96 5.94 5.21
CA SER A 230 -2.04 4.81 5.36
C SER A 230 -1.71 4.47 6.81
N ALA A 231 -1.70 5.46 7.70
CA ALA A 231 -1.54 5.26 9.14
C ALA A 231 -2.72 5.86 9.90
N LYS A 232 -3.03 5.30 11.07
CA LYS A 232 -4.17 5.71 11.89
C LYS A 232 -4.10 7.19 12.29
N PRO A 233 -5.07 8.03 11.91
CA PRO A 233 -5.10 9.43 12.32
C PRO A 233 -5.44 9.59 13.80
N SER A 234 -4.65 10.43 14.52
CA SER A 234 -5.04 11.07 15.76
C SER A 234 -5.54 12.47 15.44
N VAL A 235 -6.74 12.84 15.88
CA VAL A 235 -7.40 14.08 15.50
C VAL A 235 -7.59 15.03 16.67
N LYS A 236 -7.35 16.33 16.40
CA LYS A 236 -7.57 17.42 17.39
C LYS A 236 -8.18 18.61 16.69
N THR A 237 -9.27 19.17 17.29
CA THR A 237 -9.81 20.46 16.85
C THR A 237 -8.89 21.60 17.31
N MET A 238 -8.53 22.47 16.38
CA MET A 238 -7.70 23.65 16.62
C MET A 238 -8.54 24.81 17.15
N ALA A 239 -7.89 25.85 17.70
CA ALA A 239 -8.57 27.03 18.24
C ALA A 239 -9.38 27.82 17.19
N ASP A 240 -8.99 27.72 15.93
CA ASP A 240 -9.69 28.35 14.78
C ASP A 240 -10.79 27.46 14.16
N GLY A 241 -11.09 26.32 14.78
CA GLY A 241 -12.11 25.36 14.35
C GLY A 241 -11.64 24.33 13.31
N ARG A 242 -10.46 24.50 12.72
CA ARG A 242 -9.91 23.49 11.79
C ARG A 242 -9.54 22.19 12.52
N MET A 243 -9.43 21.12 11.76
CA MET A 243 -9.00 19.80 12.25
C MET A 243 -7.53 19.60 11.98
N ARG A 244 -6.78 19.14 13.00
CA ARG A 244 -5.40 18.68 12.85
C ARG A 244 -5.38 17.17 13.00
N TYR A 245 -4.91 16.48 11.99
CA TYR A 245 -4.64 15.05 11.96
C TYR A 245 -3.14 14.84 12.12
N THR A 246 -2.74 13.93 13.00
CA THR A 246 -1.35 13.49 13.14
C THR A 246 -1.30 11.99 12.94
N MET A 247 -0.40 11.53 12.10
CA MET A 247 -0.26 10.14 11.68
C MET A 247 1.20 9.73 11.74
N GLN A 248 1.45 8.49 12.11
CA GLN A 248 2.80 7.92 12.17
C GLN A 248 2.78 6.57 11.48
N GLY A 249 3.41 6.49 10.30
CA GLY A 249 3.65 5.27 9.54
C GLY A 249 5.08 4.79 9.76
N ASN A 250 5.27 3.50 10.01
CA ASN A 250 6.59 2.92 10.17
C ASN A 250 6.81 1.88 9.07
N ALA A 251 8.00 1.92 8.45
CA ALA A 251 8.41 0.99 7.41
C ALA A 251 7.33 0.82 6.30
N MET A 252 6.87 1.93 5.75
CA MET A 252 5.90 1.98 4.64
C MET A 252 6.60 2.38 3.34
N ARG A 253 6.17 1.82 2.21
CA ARG A 253 6.71 2.15 0.88
C ARG A 253 6.19 3.46 0.35
N ASP A 254 4.95 3.82 0.70
CA ASP A 254 4.30 5.06 0.32
C ASP A 254 3.37 5.51 1.44
N PHE A 255 2.92 6.76 1.35
CA PHE A 255 1.92 7.33 2.25
C PHE A 255 0.84 8.04 1.43
N ALA A 256 -0.34 7.46 1.45
CA ALA A 256 -1.51 8.01 0.79
C ALA A 256 -2.60 8.38 1.81
N PHE A 257 -3.50 9.25 1.41
CA PHE A 257 -4.68 9.61 2.19
C PHE A 257 -5.81 10.13 1.31
N ALA A 258 -7.01 10.14 1.85
CA ALA A 258 -8.16 10.78 1.25
C ALA A 258 -8.98 11.52 2.30
N LEU A 259 -9.75 12.52 1.85
CA LEU A 259 -10.57 13.39 2.67
C LEU A 259 -11.99 13.47 2.13
N SER A 260 -12.98 13.38 3.01
CA SER A 260 -14.38 13.67 2.69
C SER A 260 -15.13 14.19 3.92
N ALA A 261 -16.13 15.02 3.68
CA ALA A 261 -17.06 15.48 4.71
C ALA A 261 -18.35 14.64 4.75
N SER A 262 -18.52 13.67 3.84
CA SER A 262 -19.78 12.94 3.66
C SER A 262 -19.70 11.45 4.03
N TRP A 263 -18.52 10.94 4.37
CA TRP A 263 -18.37 9.50 4.67
C TRP A 263 -19.07 9.06 5.96
N GLN A 264 -19.66 7.87 5.87
CA GLN A 264 -20.03 7.04 7.00
C GLN A 264 -18.89 6.06 7.31
N THR A 265 -18.81 5.58 8.55
CA THR A 265 -17.68 4.77 9.00
C THR A 265 -18.14 3.45 9.60
N ALA A 266 -17.46 2.36 9.26
CA ALA A 266 -17.63 1.07 9.91
C ALA A 266 -16.26 0.51 10.34
N GLN A 267 -16.25 -0.26 11.43
CA GLN A 267 -15.03 -0.87 11.96
C GLN A 267 -15.22 -2.35 12.25
N LYS A 268 -14.14 -3.10 12.04
CA LYS A 268 -13.96 -4.49 12.47
C LYS A 268 -12.62 -4.62 13.17
N SER A 269 -12.50 -5.59 14.05
CA SER A 269 -11.21 -5.95 14.67
C SER A 269 -10.90 -7.39 14.36
N VAL A 270 -9.68 -7.66 13.92
CA VAL A 270 -9.19 -9.00 13.60
C VAL A 270 -7.72 -9.11 13.97
N ASN A 271 -7.36 -10.13 14.77
CA ASN A 271 -5.97 -10.39 15.20
C ASN A 271 -5.27 -9.18 15.84
N GLY A 272 -6.01 -8.30 16.52
CA GLY A 272 -5.47 -7.06 17.11
C GLY A 272 -5.36 -5.87 16.13
N VAL A 273 -5.65 -6.08 14.85
CA VAL A 273 -5.70 -5.03 13.82
C VAL A 273 -7.08 -4.39 13.78
N THR A 274 -7.14 -3.07 13.69
CA THR A 274 -8.39 -2.34 13.45
C THR A 274 -8.56 -2.12 11.96
N VAL A 275 -9.58 -2.72 11.36
CA VAL A 275 -10.02 -2.45 9.98
C VAL A 275 -11.10 -1.39 10.02
N THR A 276 -10.84 -0.23 9.39
CA THR A 276 -11.80 0.88 9.29
C THR A 276 -12.16 1.13 7.85
N ALA A 277 -13.46 1.13 7.52
CA ALA A 277 -13.93 1.49 6.18
C ALA A 277 -14.74 2.80 6.22
N TYR A 278 -14.52 3.63 5.21
CA TYR A 278 -15.19 4.90 4.96
C TYR A 278 -15.91 4.84 3.61
N ALA A 279 -17.21 5.13 3.58
CA ALA A 279 -18.00 5.16 2.35
C ALA A 279 -19.15 6.15 2.47
N GLY A 280 -19.74 6.58 1.36
CA GLY A 280 -20.91 7.46 1.35
C GLY A 280 -22.16 6.83 1.99
N ASP A 281 -22.22 5.50 2.08
CA ASP A 281 -23.31 4.72 2.69
C ASP A 281 -22.80 3.82 3.82
N GLN A 282 -23.54 3.78 4.94
CA GLN A 282 -23.21 2.98 6.13
C GLN A 282 -23.14 1.48 5.85
N LYS A 283 -24.01 0.95 4.97
CA LYS A 283 -24.02 -0.48 4.62
C LYS A 283 -22.81 -0.82 3.74
N ALA A 284 -22.45 0.07 2.80
CA ALA A 284 -21.25 -0.07 1.98
C ALA A 284 -19.99 -0.09 2.84
N ALA A 285 -19.84 0.85 3.78
CA ALA A 285 -18.74 0.85 4.76
C ALA A 285 -18.70 -0.45 5.57
N GLY A 286 -19.87 -0.95 5.99
CA GLY A 286 -20.00 -2.22 6.73
C GLY A 286 -19.56 -3.43 5.94
N ARG A 287 -19.90 -3.52 4.65
CA ARG A 287 -19.48 -4.60 3.73
C ARG A 287 -17.97 -4.55 3.51
N ALA A 288 -17.44 -3.39 3.15
CA ALA A 288 -16.02 -3.20 2.88
C ALA A 288 -15.15 -3.56 4.10
N ALA A 289 -15.52 -3.07 5.30
CA ALA A 289 -14.82 -3.44 6.54
C ALA A 289 -14.90 -4.95 6.82
N GLY A 290 -16.03 -5.59 6.50
CA GLY A 290 -16.23 -7.03 6.66
C GLY A 290 -15.33 -7.84 5.74
N TYR A 291 -15.32 -7.53 4.45
CA TYR A 291 -14.53 -8.24 3.45
C TYR A 291 -13.01 -8.07 3.67
N ALA A 292 -12.56 -6.84 3.93
CA ALA A 292 -11.17 -6.60 4.27
C ALA A 292 -10.72 -7.35 5.53
N ALA A 293 -11.56 -7.41 6.57
CA ALA A 293 -11.25 -8.14 7.80
C ALA A 293 -11.14 -9.66 7.57
N GLU A 294 -12.02 -10.24 6.76
CA GLU A 294 -11.95 -11.67 6.42
C GLU A 294 -10.74 -12.01 5.53
N ALA A 295 -10.43 -11.15 4.54
CA ALA A 295 -9.24 -11.30 3.72
C ALA A 295 -7.96 -11.20 4.58
N LEU A 296 -7.85 -10.17 5.41
CA LEU A 296 -6.73 -9.96 6.33
C LEU A 296 -6.54 -11.15 7.29
N LYS A 297 -7.63 -11.70 7.83
CA LYS A 297 -7.58 -12.90 8.69
C LYS A 297 -7.05 -14.12 7.93
N THR A 298 -7.51 -14.31 6.70
CA THR A 298 -7.09 -15.41 5.84
C THR A 298 -5.61 -15.32 5.52
N TYR A 299 -5.14 -14.16 5.05
CA TYR A 299 -3.75 -13.96 4.65
C TYR A 299 -2.78 -13.92 5.83
N ALA A 300 -3.21 -13.40 6.99
CA ALA A 300 -2.40 -13.49 8.20
C ALA A 300 -2.13 -14.94 8.63
N ARG A 301 -3.03 -15.86 8.31
CA ARG A 301 -2.83 -17.30 8.54
C ARG A 301 -1.96 -17.95 7.45
N LEU A 302 -2.14 -17.56 6.19
CA LEU A 302 -1.42 -18.15 5.05
C LEU A 302 0.01 -17.60 4.92
N TYR A 303 0.17 -16.27 5.03
CA TYR A 303 1.40 -15.57 4.66
C TYR A 303 2.10 -14.86 5.83
N GLY A 304 1.64 -15.11 7.06
CA GLY A 304 2.23 -14.53 8.28
C GLY A 304 1.52 -13.27 8.77
N ALA A 305 1.92 -12.80 9.96
CA ALA A 305 1.26 -11.68 10.63
C ALA A 305 1.28 -10.41 9.77
N TYR A 306 0.15 -9.71 9.73
CA TYR A 306 0.02 -8.39 9.10
C TYR A 306 1.03 -7.39 9.70
N ALA A 307 1.60 -6.54 8.85
CA ALA A 307 2.72 -5.69 9.24
C ALA A 307 2.36 -4.52 10.15
N TYR A 308 1.11 -4.02 10.10
CA TYR A 308 0.66 -2.80 10.77
C TYR A 308 -0.44 -3.09 11.80
N ASP A 309 -0.85 -2.08 12.58
CA ASP A 309 -1.90 -2.17 13.61
C ASP A 309 -3.30 -1.74 13.12
N GLN A 310 -3.38 -1.23 11.91
CA GLN A 310 -4.61 -0.81 11.24
C GLN A 310 -4.60 -1.13 9.76
N LEU A 311 -5.79 -1.29 9.16
CA LEU A 311 -6.04 -1.29 7.73
C LEU A 311 -7.23 -0.37 7.46
N THR A 312 -7.05 0.63 6.61
CA THR A 312 -8.11 1.54 6.19
C THR A 312 -8.60 1.16 4.80
N VAL A 313 -9.90 1.22 4.58
CA VAL A 313 -10.53 1.15 3.25
C VAL A 313 -11.31 2.43 3.06
N CYS A 314 -11.22 3.09 1.92
CA CYS A 314 -12.08 4.23 1.64
C CYS A 314 -12.61 4.22 0.21
N GLU A 315 -13.89 4.61 0.11
CA GLU A 315 -14.55 4.92 -1.16
C GLU A 315 -13.95 6.19 -1.74
N VAL A 316 -13.51 6.11 -3.00
CA VAL A 316 -12.96 7.24 -3.75
C VAL A 316 -13.60 7.31 -5.13
N ASP A 317 -13.36 8.38 -5.86
CA ASP A 317 -13.74 8.50 -7.26
C ASP A 317 -12.63 7.89 -8.12
N PHE A 318 -12.76 6.57 -8.38
CA PHE A 318 -11.72 5.78 -9.04
C PHE A 318 -12.32 4.67 -9.92
N PRO A 319 -12.50 4.90 -11.22
CA PRO A 319 -13.16 3.94 -12.10
C PRO A 319 -12.34 2.66 -12.36
N LEU A 320 -11.03 2.67 -12.06
CA LEU A 320 -10.12 1.56 -12.35
C LEU A 320 -10.24 0.39 -11.34
N GLY A 321 -11.01 0.53 -10.28
CA GLY A 321 -11.26 -0.55 -9.33
C GLY A 321 -10.74 -0.28 -7.93
N GLY A 322 -9.64 -0.88 -7.54
CA GLY A 322 -8.95 -0.69 -6.27
C GLY A 322 -7.55 -0.10 -6.41
N MET A 323 -6.96 0.27 -5.27
CA MET A 323 -5.54 0.68 -5.17
C MET A 323 -5.02 0.42 -3.75
N GLU A 324 -3.87 -0.20 -3.65
CA GLU A 324 -3.38 -0.99 -2.51
C GLU A 324 -2.32 -0.30 -1.64
N TYR A 325 -2.40 0.98 -1.38
CA TYR A 325 -1.40 1.67 -0.55
C TYR A 325 -1.11 0.94 0.78
N PRO A 326 0.12 1.00 1.32
CA PRO A 326 0.42 0.39 2.61
C PRO A 326 -0.53 0.89 3.70
N GLY A 327 -1.29 -0.04 4.31
CA GLY A 327 -2.27 0.29 5.35
C GLY A 327 -3.54 1.01 4.88
N LEU A 328 -3.70 1.27 3.58
CA LEU A 328 -4.84 1.98 3.00
C LEU A 328 -5.23 1.39 1.64
N ILE A 329 -6.48 1.04 1.48
CA ILE A 329 -7.04 0.59 0.20
C ILE A 329 -8.04 1.63 -0.29
N PHE A 330 -7.86 2.13 -1.52
CA PHE A 330 -8.88 2.88 -2.24
C PHE A 330 -9.78 1.91 -2.98
N ILE A 331 -11.09 2.17 -2.96
CA ILE A 331 -12.08 1.44 -3.77
C ILE A 331 -12.95 2.44 -4.51
N GLY A 332 -13.08 2.25 -5.81
CA GLY A 332 -13.94 3.08 -6.64
C GLY A 332 -15.41 3.01 -6.19
N ARG A 333 -16.09 4.15 -6.19
CA ARG A 333 -17.46 4.32 -5.69
C ARG A 333 -18.45 3.31 -6.32
N ASP A 334 -18.34 3.05 -7.61
CA ASP A 334 -19.25 2.17 -8.32
C ASP A 334 -19.19 0.72 -7.80
N TRP A 335 -18.02 0.30 -7.33
CA TRP A 335 -17.82 -1.04 -6.74
C TRP A 335 -18.40 -1.16 -5.33
N MET A 336 -18.63 -0.04 -4.63
CA MET A 336 -19.25 -0.03 -3.30
C MET A 336 -20.76 -0.30 -3.34
N ALA A 337 -21.41 -0.25 -4.51
CA ALA A 337 -22.83 -0.52 -4.68
C ALA A 337 -23.21 -1.94 -4.24
N GLU A 338 -24.44 -2.12 -3.73
CA GLU A 338 -24.93 -3.43 -3.27
C GLU A 338 -25.00 -4.48 -4.41
N SER A 339 -25.28 -4.03 -5.64
CA SER A 339 -25.28 -4.87 -6.84
C SER A 339 -23.91 -5.44 -7.20
N GLN A 340 -22.83 -4.87 -6.67
CA GLN A 340 -21.45 -5.28 -6.89
C GLN A 340 -20.86 -6.03 -5.69
N ALA A 341 -21.66 -6.46 -4.71
CA ALA A 341 -21.16 -7.02 -3.45
C ALA A 341 -20.18 -8.20 -3.63
N ASP A 342 -20.46 -9.10 -4.56
CA ASP A 342 -19.61 -10.27 -4.83
C ASP A 342 -18.29 -9.84 -5.52
N SER A 343 -18.36 -8.90 -6.45
CA SER A 343 -17.17 -8.33 -7.11
C SER A 343 -16.32 -7.51 -6.14
N LEU A 344 -16.96 -6.72 -5.27
CA LEU A 344 -16.30 -5.97 -4.19
C LEU A 344 -15.55 -6.91 -3.26
N GLU A 345 -16.12 -8.07 -2.91
CA GLU A 345 -15.44 -9.01 -2.03
C GLU A 345 -14.16 -9.56 -2.65
N LEU A 346 -14.21 -9.97 -3.93
CA LEU A 346 -13.04 -10.48 -4.63
C LEU A 346 -11.97 -9.38 -4.82
N MET A 347 -12.39 -8.17 -5.19
CA MET A 347 -11.51 -7.02 -5.25
C MET A 347 -10.87 -6.74 -3.88
N MET A 348 -11.66 -6.74 -2.80
CA MET A 348 -11.14 -6.54 -1.46
C MET A 348 -10.15 -7.63 -1.05
N ALA A 349 -10.36 -8.87 -1.48
CA ALA A 349 -9.40 -9.95 -1.26
C ALA A 349 -8.10 -9.69 -2.03
N HIS A 350 -8.18 -9.24 -3.29
CA HIS A 350 -7.02 -8.87 -4.10
C HIS A 350 -6.24 -7.71 -3.46
N GLU A 351 -6.90 -6.57 -3.20
CA GLU A 351 -6.25 -5.38 -2.63
C GLU A 351 -5.65 -5.63 -1.23
N THR A 352 -6.29 -6.51 -0.44
CA THR A 352 -5.74 -6.88 0.87
C THR A 352 -4.51 -7.77 0.74
N ALA A 353 -4.37 -8.57 -0.34
CA ALA A 353 -3.18 -9.40 -0.56
C ALA A 353 -1.93 -8.56 -0.82
N HIS A 354 -2.06 -7.41 -1.46
CA HIS A 354 -0.98 -6.46 -1.65
C HIS A 354 -0.37 -5.93 -0.33
N GLN A 355 -1.04 -6.11 0.80
CA GLN A 355 -0.43 -5.79 2.09
C GLN A 355 0.72 -6.75 2.45
N TRP A 356 0.83 -7.90 1.76
CA TRP A 356 1.97 -8.84 1.79
C TRP A 356 2.82 -8.73 0.52
N PHE A 357 2.20 -8.70 -0.67
CA PHE A 357 2.87 -8.65 -1.97
C PHE A 357 2.77 -7.23 -2.56
N TYR A 358 3.48 -6.32 -2.04
CA TYR A 358 3.75 -4.91 -2.26
C TYR A 358 4.14 -4.23 -0.93
N ALA A 359 3.22 -4.02 0.02
CA ALA A 359 3.51 -3.23 1.22
C ALA A 359 4.62 -3.87 2.07
N LEU A 360 4.57 -5.21 2.31
CA LEU A 360 5.58 -5.93 3.07
C LEU A 360 6.78 -6.32 2.21
N VAL A 361 6.55 -7.04 1.11
CA VAL A 361 7.59 -7.44 0.15
C VAL A 361 7.37 -6.64 -1.12
N GLY A 362 8.22 -5.65 -1.37
CA GLY A 362 8.15 -4.88 -2.60
C GLY A 362 8.84 -5.58 -3.75
N SER A 363 8.50 -5.15 -4.95
CA SER A 363 9.09 -5.59 -6.21
C SER A 363 9.40 -4.39 -7.10
N ASP A 364 9.94 -4.64 -8.28
CA ASP A 364 10.01 -3.65 -9.35
C ASP A 364 8.72 -3.70 -10.17
N GLN A 365 7.72 -2.90 -9.81
CA GLN A 365 6.43 -2.85 -10.50
C GLN A 365 6.54 -2.35 -11.95
N VAL A 366 7.65 -1.71 -12.33
CA VAL A 366 7.89 -1.22 -13.70
C VAL A 366 8.33 -2.34 -14.62
N THR A 367 9.22 -3.22 -14.15
CA THR A 367 9.80 -4.29 -15.00
C THR A 367 9.21 -5.68 -14.71
N ASP A 368 8.70 -5.90 -13.50
CA ASP A 368 8.25 -7.19 -13.01
C ASP A 368 6.89 -7.09 -12.27
N ALA A 369 5.92 -6.41 -12.87
CA ALA A 369 4.57 -6.18 -12.30
C ALA A 369 3.86 -7.49 -11.88
N TRP A 370 4.21 -8.62 -12.47
CA TRP A 370 3.68 -9.93 -12.11
C TRP A 370 3.98 -10.34 -10.65
N GLN A 371 5.08 -9.84 -10.04
CA GLN A 371 5.42 -10.16 -8.65
C GLN A 371 4.45 -9.52 -7.65
N ASP A 372 3.80 -8.49 -8.08
CA ASP A 372 2.75 -7.81 -7.33
C ASP A 372 1.39 -8.43 -7.67
N GLU A 373 0.94 -8.24 -8.88
CA GLU A 373 -0.40 -8.54 -9.35
C GLU A 373 -0.72 -10.03 -9.44
N ALA A 374 0.18 -10.82 -10.02
CA ALA A 374 -0.08 -12.25 -10.18
C ALA A 374 -0.06 -13.01 -8.84
N LEU A 375 0.75 -12.58 -7.89
CA LEU A 375 0.73 -13.16 -6.54
C LEU A 375 -0.55 -12.78 -5.80
N CYS A 376 -1.08 -11.58 -6.00
CA CYS A 376 -2.36 -11.15 -5.42
C CYS A 376 -3.56 -11.86 -6.06
N GLU A 377 -3.54 -12.11 -7.37
CA GLU A 377 -4.54 -12.96 -8.03
C GLU A 377 -4.52 -14.38 -7.47
N TYR A 378 -3.34 -14.99 -7.31
CA TYR A 378 -3.21 -16.28 -6.64
C TYR A 378 -3.76 -16.24 -5.21
N ALA A 379 -3.42 -15.23 -4.44
CA ALA A 379 -3.91 -15.07 -3.06
C ALA A 379 -5.43 -14.93 -3.02
N MET A 380 -6.05 -14.20 -3.95
CA MET A 380 -7.51 -14.09 -4.09
C MET A 380 -8.16 -15.45 -4.38
N LEU A 381 -7.55 -16.27 -5.25
CA LEU A 381 -8.01 -17.66 -5.48
C LEU A 381 -7.93 -18.49 -4.19
N ARG A 382 -6.85 -18.35 -3.42
CA ARG A 382 -6.70 -19.03 -2.11
C ARG A 382 -7.74 -18.56 -1.10
N TYR A 383 -8.05 -17.26 -1.04
CA TYR A 383 -9.15 -16.73 -0.24
C TYR A 383 -10.48 -17.38 -0.59
N ALA A 384 -10.82 -17.46 -1.88
CA ALA A 384 -12.06 -18.09 -2.34
C ALA A 384 -12.12 -19.57 -1.94
N ARG A 385 -11.02 -20.30 -2.04
CA ARG A 385 -10.94 -21.71 -1.61
C ARG A 385 -11.18 -21.86 -0.11
N GLU A 386 -10.57 -21.03 0.71
CA GLU A 386 -10.70 -21.07 2.17
C GLU A 386 -12.12 -20.72 2.65
N LYS A 387 -12.74 -19.75 2.00
CA LYS A 387 -14.07 -19.26 2.40
C LYS A 387 -15.21 -20.06 1.81
N TYR A 388 -15.11 -20.45 0.54
CA TYR A 388 -16.21 -21.03 -0.24
C TYR A 388 -15.95 -22.47 -0.71
N GLY A 389 -14.75 -22.99 -0.49
CA GLY A 389 -14.36 -24.35 -0.84
C GLY A 389 -13.87 -24.56 -2.27
N ALA A 390 -13.57 -25.82 -2.60
CA ALA A 390 -12.89 -26.18 -3.84
C ALA A 390 -13.65 -25.79 -5.12
N ASN A 391 -14.99 -25.89 -5.13
CA ASN A 391 -15.78 -25.55 -6.32
C ASN A 391 -15.71 -24.05 -6.66
N ALA A 392 -15.74 -23.17 -5.66
CA ALA A 392 -15.60 -21.75 -5.87
C ALA A 392 -14.19 -21.39 -6.39
N TYR A 393 -13.17 -22.02 -5.82
CA TYR A 393 -11.79 -21.91 -6.31
C TYR A 393 -11.66 -22.30 -7.79
N GLU A 394 -12.17 -23.49 -8.17
CA GLU A 394 -12.07 -23.95 -9.56
C GLU A 394 -12.81 -23.05 -10.55
N ASN A 395 -14.02 -22.60 -10.19
CA ASN A 395 -14.78 -21.68 -11.03
C ASN A 395 -14.04 -20.36 -11.23
N LEU A 396 -13.45 -19.82 -10.15
CA LEU A 396 -12.72 -18.57 -10.20
C LEU A 396 -11.40 -18.74 -10.98
N ARG A 397 -10.67 -19.86 -10.79
CA ARG A 397 -9.48 -20.20 -11.55
C ARG A 397 -9.75 -20.25 -13.05
N ILE A 398 -10.85 -20.93 -13.46
CA ILE A 398 -11.26 -20.99 -14.88
C ILE A 398 -11.50 -19.58 -15.44
N LEU A 399 -12.17 -18.72 -14.68
CA LEU A 399 -12.52 -17.37 -15.12
C LEU A 399 -11.30 -16.44 -15.16
N ARG A 400 -10.47 -16.46 -14.10
CA ARG A 400 -9.41 -15.47 -13.88
C ARG A 400 -8.07 -15.87 -14.47
N VAL A 401 -7.83 -17.17 -14.71
CA VAL A 401 -6.55 -17.67 -15.22
C VAL A 401 -6.72 -18.45 -16.52
N ASP A 402 -7.55 -19.51 -16.56
CA ASP A 402 -7.61 -20.37 -17.73
C ASP A 402 -8.23 -19.67 -18.95
N ALA A 403 -9.20 -18.77 -18.75
CA ALA A 403 -9.79 -17.99 -19.85
C ALA A 403 -8.78 -16.97 -20.42
N PRO A 404 -8.09 -16.14 -19.64
CA PRO A 404 -6.98 -15.30 -20.12
C PRO A 404 -5.85 -16.06 -20.84
N MET A 405 -5.50 -17.26 -20.36
CA MET A 405 -4.51 -18.10 -21.04
C MET A 405 -4.89 -18.49 -22.47
N ARG A 406 -6.19 -18.57 -22.76
CA ARG A 406 -6.74 -18.93 -24.10
C ARG A 406 -7.09 -17.71 -24.94
N GLU A 407 -7.14 -16.54 -24.35
CA GLU A 407 -7.49 -15.30 -25.05
C GLU A 407 -6.39 -14.93 -26.06
N LYS A 408 -6.79 -14.55 -27.28
CA LYS A 408 -5.87 -14.04 -28.28
C LYS A 408 -5.68 -12.56 -28.11
N ILE A 409 -4.47 -12.14 -27.86
CA ILE A 409 -4.08 -10.73 -27.79
C ILE A 409 -3.23 -10.36 -29.00
N ASN A 410 -3.40 -9.13 -29.50
CA ASN A 410 -2.69 -8.64 -30.68
C ASN A 410 -1.37 -7.91 -30.37
N GLN A 411 -0.85 -8.10 -29.16
CA GLN A 411 0.41 -7.49 -28.72
C GLN A 411 1.44 -8.57 -28.37
N THR A 412 2.70 -8.26 -28.64
CA THR A 412 3.83 -9.12 -28.30
C THR A 412 4.31 -8.76 -26.89
N VAL A 413 3.53 -9.09 -25.89
CA VAL A 413 3.82 -8.88 -24.46
C VAL A 413 3.61 -10.15 -23.66
N THR A 414 4.36 -10.29 -22.58
CA THR A 414 4.32 -11.43 -21.66
C THR A 414 4.12 -10.92 -20.23
N PRO A 415 3.79 -11.78 -19.26
CA PRO A 415 3.71 -11.36 -17.86
C PRO A 415 5.00 -10.73 -17.32
N GLY A 416 6.18 -11.10 -17.84
CA GLY A 416 7.48 -10.52 -17.50
C GLY A 416 7.86 -9.29 -18.33
N SER A 417 6.97 -8.76 -19.18
CA SER A 417 7.24 -7.54 -19.95
C SER A 417 7.12 -6.29 -19.06
N PRO A 418 8.00 -5.28 -19.25
CA PRO A 418 7.85 -3.97 -18.60
C PRO A 418 6.48 -3.33 -18.88
N ILE A 419 5.92 -2.62 -17.91
CA ILE A 419 4.59 -1.99 -18.04
C ILE A 419 4.50 -1.02 -19.23
N SER A 420 5.59 -0.35 -19.59
CA SER A 420 5.66 0.55 -20.73
C SER A 420 5.41 -0.12 -22.10
N TYR A 421 5.41 -1.44 -22.16
CA TYR A 421 5.16 -2.20 -23.39
C TYR A 421 3.67 -2.48 -23.62
N PHE A 422 2.83 -2.29 -22.58
CA PHE A 422 1.40 -2.51 -22.69
C PHE A 422 0.69 -1.30 -23.28
N GLY A 423 -0.03 -1.51 -24.38
CA GLY A 423 -0.77 -0.46 -25.09
C GLY A 423 -2.20 -0.27 -24.58
N SER A 424 -2.68 -1.11 -23.67
CA SER A 424 -4.05 -1.03 -23.12
C SER A 424 -4.17 -1.67 -21.74
N LEU A 425 -5.13 -1.16 -20.94
CA LEU A 425 -5.48 -1.73 -19.64
C LEU A 425 -6.02 -3.14 -19.77
N GLN A 426 -6.84 -3.41 -20.79
CA GLN A 426 -7.38 -4.76 -21.05
C GLN A 426 -6.27 -5.77 -21.30
N THR A 427 -5.29 -5.44 -22.15
CA THR A 427 -4.15 -6.32 -22.42
C THR A 427 -3.31 -6.55 -21.17
N TYR A 428 -3.08 -5.50 -20.38
CA TYR A 428 -2.36 -5.58 -19.11
C TYR A 428 -3.08 -6.53 -18.13
N ALA A 429 -4.37 -6.34 -17.93
CA ALA A 429 -5.17 -7.20 -17.06
C ALA A 429 -5.17 -8.68 -17.52
N THR A 430 -5.34 -8.93 -18.84
CA THR A 430 -5.30 -10.29 -19.37
C THR A 430 -3.93 -10.95 -19.17
N VAL A 431 -2.84 -10.19 -19.39
CA VAL A 431 -1.48 -10.75 -19.39
C VAL A 431 -0.88 -10.80 -18.00
N VAL A 432 -0.83 -9.68 -17.28
CA VAL A 432 -0.12 -9.61 -16.00
C VAL A 432 -0.93 -10.28 -14.88
N TYR A 433 -2.20 -9.95 -14.75
CA TYR A 433 -3.09 -10.58 -13.75
C TYR A 433 -3.43 -12.02 -14.16
N GLY A 434 -4.08 -12.18 -15.32
CA GLY A 434 -4.64 -13.45 -15.71
C GLY A 434 -3.59 -14.50 -16.03
N ARG A 435 -2.72 -14.26 -17.03
CA ARG A 435 -1.66 -15.21 -17.42
C ARG A 435 -0.55 -15.30 -16.39
N GLY A 436 -0.20 -14.16 -15.74
CA GLY A 436 0.80 -14.13 -14.68
C GLY A 436 0.45 -15.05 -13.52
N ALA A 437 -0.83 -15.10 -13.11
CA ALA A 437 -1.28 -15.97 -12.03
C ALA A 437 -1.16 -17.48 -12.32
N ALA A 438 -0.91 -17.87 -13.57
CA ALA A 438 -0.63 -19.26 -13.90
C ALA A 438 0.72 -19.73 -13.35
N LEU A 439 1.71 -18.84 -13.17
CA LEU A 439 3.01 -19.18 -12.58
C LEU A 439 2.88 -19.67 -11.13
N PRO A 440 2.30 -18.92 -10.17
CA PRO A 440 2.14 -19.42 -8.81
C PRO A 440 1.26 -20.66 -8.70
N LEU A 441 0.29 -20.86 -9.59
CA LEU A 441 -0.49 -22.10 -9.66
C LEU A 441 0.37 -23.30 -10.11
N ALA A 442 1.21 -23.10 -11.13
CA ALA A 442 2.13 -24.14 -11.59
C ALA A 442 3.20 -24.46 -10.54
N LEU A 443 3.67 -23.45 -9.79
CA LEU A 443 4.57 -23.65 -8.65
C LEU A 443 3.89 -24.43 -7.52
N ASP A 444 2.61 -24.18 -7.24
CA ASP A 444 1.84 -24.94 -6.25
C ASP A 444 1.74 -26.43 -6.64
N GLU A 445 1.45 -26.71 -7.90
CA GLU A 445 1.42 -28.08 -8.44
C GLU A 445 2.80 -28.74 -8.39
N MET A 446 3.83 -28.06 -8.87
CA MET A 446 5.21 -28.57 -8.93
C MET A 446 5.76 -28.88 -7.53
N THR A 447 5.39 -28.07 -6.52
CA THR A 447 5.81 -28.24 -5.11
C THR A 447 4.89 -29.15 -4.31
N GLY A 448 3.88 -29.77 -4.92
CA GLY A 448 2.91 -30.67 -4.25
C GLY A 448 2.01 -29.94 -3.25
N GLY A 449 1.59 -28.72 -3.55
CA GLY A 449 0.66 -27.92 -2.73
C GLY A 449 1.36 -27.14 -1.60
N GLN A 450 2.64 -26.78 -1.75
CA GLN A 450 3.40 -26.07 -0.73
C GLN A 450 3.53 -24.56 -0.98
N MET A 451 2.90 -24.02 -2.00
CA MET A 451 3.06 -22.61 -2.39
C MET A 451 2.70 -21.63 -1.26
N ASP A 452 1.61 -21.84 -0.53
CA ASP A 452 1.25 -20.98 0.61
C ASP A 452 2.35 -20.94 1.68
N LYS A 453 2.96 -22.09 1.99
CA LYS A 453 4.08 -22.17 2.95
C LYS A 453 5.33 -21.45 2.42
N LEU A 454 5.65 -21.65 1.15
CA LEU A 454 6.80 -20.99 0.51
C LEU A 454 6.60 -19.47 0.44
N LEU A 455 5.38 -19.00 0.14
CA LEU A 455 5.04 -17.57 0.19
C LEU A 455 5.13 -16.99 1.61
N HIS A 456 4.75 -17.75 2.64
CA HIS A 456 4.95 -17.33 4.03
C HIS A 456 6.44 -17.11 4.33
N GLU A 457 7.27 -18.09 4.00
CA GLU A 457 8.72 -18.01 4.20
C GLU A 457 9.35 -16.87 3.36
N TYR A 458 8.83 -16.62 2.16
CA TYR A 458 9.23 -15.52 1.29
C TYR A 458 8.89 -14.16 1.92
N CYS A 459 7.68 -14.02 2.45
CA CYS A 459 7.26 -12.81 3.18
C CYS A 459 8.12 -12.54 4.43
N ASP A 460 8.61 -13.59 5.10
CA ASP A 460 9.51 -13.42 6.24
C ASP A 460 10.94 -13.04 5.80
N ALA A 461 11.44 -13.64 4.72
CA ALA A 461 12.81 -13.41 4.24
C ALA A 461 13.00 -12.01 3.64
N PHE A 462 11.97 -11.50 2.95
CA PHE A 462 12.01 -10.22 2.23
C PHE A 462 11.17 -9.12 2.89
N ALA A 463 10.74 -9.31 4.15
CA ALA A 463 9.96 -8.30 4.87
C ALA A 463 10.62 -6.91 4.80
N PHE A 464 9.86 -5.91 4.31
CA PHE A 464 10.24 -4.51 4.13
C PHE A 464 11.40 -4.25 3.15
N LYS A 465 11.77 -5.26 2.36
CA LYS A 465 12.76 -5.17 1.29
C LYS A 465 12.06 -5.20 -0.07
N ARG A 466 12.78 -4.85 -1.12
CA ARG A 466 12.41 -5.19 -2.49
C ARG A 466 13.05 -6.52 -2.85
N ALA A 467 12.27 -7.41 -3.46
CA ALA A 467 12.77 -8.66 -4.04
C ALA A 467 12.75 -8.52 -5.55
N SER A 468 13.88 -8.76 -6.19
CA SER A 468 13.98 -8.85 -7.63
C SER A 468 13.43 -10.18 -8.14
N ARG A 469 13.21 -10.29 -9.45
CA ARG A 469 12.89 -11.54 -10.10
C ARG A 469 13.92 -12.64 -9.79
N ALA A 470 15.22 -12.29 -9.80
CA ALA A 470 16.29 -13.22 -9.45
C ALA A 470 16.24 -13.67 -7.99
N ASP A 471 15.89 -12.75 -7.06
CA ASP A 471 15.69 -13.12 -5.64
C ASP A 471 14.51 -14.09 -5.49
N PHE A 472 13.42 -13.90 -6.20
CA PHE A 472 12.27 -14.80 -6.20
C PHE A 472 12.68 -16.18 -6.72
N GLU A 473 13.31 -16.24 -7.89
CA GLU A 473 13.77 -17.50 -8.51
C GLU A 473 14.73 -18.27 -7.60
N GLN A 474 15.74 -17.59 -7.07
CA GLN A 474 16.71 -18.20 -6.17
C GLN A 474 16.06 -18.70 -4.88
N PHE A 475 15.19 -17.88 -4.26
CA PHE A 475 14.50 -18.25 -3.02
C PHE A 475 13.65 -19.51 -3.20
N PHE A 476 12.81 -19.54 -4.24
CA PHE A 476 11.92 -20.70 -4.47
C PHE A 476 12.68 -21.95 -4.90
N THR A 477 13.76 -21.81 -5.67
CA THR A 477 14.66 -22.92 -6.01
C THR A 477 15.29 -23.52 -4.74
N ASP A 478 15.86 -22.68 -3.88
CA ASP A 478 16.54 -23.13 -2.65
C ASP A 478 15.56 -23.77 -1.66
N ARG A 479 14.37 -23.20 -1.50
CA ARG A 479 13.39 -23.66 -0.52
C ARG A 479 12.61 -24.90 -0.94
N SER A 480 12.30 -25.02 -2.23
CA SER A 480 11.61 -26.19 -2.77
C SER A 480 12.56 -27.34 -3.09
N GLY A 481 13.84 -27.04 -3.34
CA GLY A 481 14.82 -28.00 -3.87
C GLY A 481 14.60 -28.36 -5.34
N LEU A 482 13.80 -27.57 -6.06
CA LEU A 482 13.43 -27.79 -7.45
C LEU A 482 13.97 -26.63 -8.30
N ASP A 483 14.52 -26.90 -9.48
CA ASP A 483 14.89 -25.88 -10.46
C ASP A 483 13.61 -25.29 -11.08
N ILE A 484 13.25 -24.04 -10.69
CA ILE A 484 12.07 -23.35 -11.21
C ILE A 484 12.38 -22.48 -12.42
N THR A 485 13.64 -22.35 -12.84
CA THR A 485 14.05 -21.52 -14.00
C THR A 485 13.27 -21.82 -15.27
N PRO A 486 13.04 -23.10 -15.67
CA PRO A 486 12.23 -23.40 -16.84
C PRO A 486 10.80 -22.88 -16.74
N LEU A 487 10.20 -23.01 -15.53
CA LEU A 487 8.84 -22.57 -15.26
C LEU A 487 8.73 -21.02 -15.34
N MET A 488 9.68 -20.32 -14.71
CA MET A 488 9.76 -18.85 -14.81
C MET A 488 9.83 -18.38 -16.26
N ARG A 489 10.71 -18.99 -17.06
CA ARG A 489 10.83 -18.66 -18.49
C ARG A 489 9.54 -18.96 -19.25
N ASP A 490 8.92 -20.12 -19.04
CA ASP A 490 7.77 -20.56 -19.80
C ASP A 490 6.53 -19.69 -19.50
N TYR A 491 6.32 -19.26 -18.26
CA TYR A 491 5.17 -18.44 -17.87
C TYR A 491 5.40 -16.94 -17.96
N LEU A 492 6.64 -16.46 -17.81
CA LEU A 492 6.90 -15.01 -17.81
C LEU A 492 7.47 -14.49 -19.12
N ASP A 493 8.21 -15.29 -19.91
CA ASP A 493 8.94 -14.79 -21.06
C ASP A 493 8.43 -15.34 -22.39
N THR A 494 7.47 -16.27 -22.37
CA THR A 494 6.97 -16.91 -23.60
C THR A 494 5.68 -16.26 -24.08
N TYR A 495 5.62 -15.93 -25.38
CA TYR A 495 4.44 -15.38 -26.05
C TYR A 495 3.48 -16.51 -26.42
N GLY A 496 2.32 -16.54 -25.78
CA GLY A 496 1.19 -17.36 -26.17
C GLY A 496 1.38 -18.88 -25.99
N TYR A 497 0.44 -19.48 -25.37
CA TYR A 497 0.19 -20.93 -25.40
C TYR A 497 -0.87 -21.23 -26.44
#